data_702234716040a44205cac6ad2d159b21
#
_entry.id   702234716040a44205cac6ad2d159b21
#
_cell.length_a   1.000
_cell.length_b   1.000
_cell.length_c   1.000
_cell.angle_alpha   90.00
_cell.angle_beta   90.00
_cell.angle_gamma   90.00
#
_symmetry.space_group_name_H-M   'P 1'
#
loop_
_entity.id
_entity.type
_entity.pdbx_description
1 polymer ?
#
loop_
_entity_poly.entity_id
_entity_poly.type
_entity_poly.pdbx_seq_one_letter_code
_entity_poly.pdbx_strand_id
1 'polypeptide(L)'
;IDYLRDAGELDNSIIFFLSDNGACAEGPGNGLGNNVARNADPAGPIGSSESFVRCGRGWATAQNTPFRLYKHWNHEGGINTPFIVHWPNGIEDPGTIRHQPGHIIDMMATCVEVSGATYPASHEGHEIMPSEGVSLLPAFKNNPLERDTLCWEHEGNRAVRIGDWKLVSRTVKRRVFDEHDLDQWELYHMTTDPTETHNLATQYPERVKEMKMTWFQWAEEIKVLPWPWSQTDFVRSELE
;
A
#
# COMPACT_ATOMS: atom_id res chain seq x y z
N ILE A 1 -6.18 21.76 -12.38
CA ILE A 1 -6.14 22.79 -11.31
C ILE A 1 -6.59 24.14 -11.85
N ASP A 2 -6.01 24.62 -12.96
CA ASP A 2 -6.36 25.94 -13.51
C ASP A 2 -7.84 26.08 -13.83
N TYR A 3 -8.47 25.06 -14.40
CA TYR A 3 -9.91 25.04 -14.64
C TYR A 3 -10.74 25.24 -13.34
N LEU A 4 -10.38 24.56 -12.25
CA LEU A 4 -11.05 24.74 -10.95
C LEU A 4 -10.83 26.15 -10.39
N ARG A 5 -9.65 26.70 -10.59
CA ARG A 5 -9.32 28.09 -10.17
C ARG A 5 -10.15 29.10 -10.94
N ASP A 6 -10.22 28.95 -12.25
CA ASP A 6 -10.96 29.84 -13.13
C ASP A 6 -12.49 29.78 -12.90
N ALA A 7 -12.98 28.58 -12.49
CA ALA A 7 -14.36 28.36 -12.08
C ALA A 7 -14.68 28.87 -10.66
N GLY A 8 -13.67 29.26 -9.87
CA GLY A 8 -13.87 29.67 -8.47
C GLY A 8 -14.12 28.50 -7.50
N GLU A 9 -13.87 27.26 -7.92
CA GLU A 9 -14.18 26.03 -7.15
C GLU A 9 -12.95 25.42 -6.47
N LEU A 10 -11.75 25.94 -6.74
CA LEU A 10 -10.50 25.33 -6.26
C LEU A 10 -10.43 25.27 -4.72
N ASP A 11 -10.83 26.34 -4.04
CA ASP A 11 -10.72 26.44 -2.59
C ASP A 11 -11.65 25.48 -1.85
N ASN A 12 -12.79 25.13 -2.49
CA ASN A 12 -13.77 24.18 -1.98
C ASN A 12 -13.63 22.78 -2.59
N SER A 13 -12.54 22.50 -3.27
CA SER A 13 -12.26 21.20 -3.87
C SER A 13 -11.15 20.47 -3.09
N ILE A 14 -11.38 19.20 -2.76
CA ILE A 14 -10.33 18.32 -2.24
C ILE A 14 -9.64 17.65 -3.42
N ILE A 15 -8.33 17.79 -3.52
CA ILE A 15 -7.51 17.15 -4.54
C ILE A 15 -6.55 16.20 -3.85
N PHE A 16 -6.68 14.91 -4.10
CA PHE A 16 -5.73 13.88 -3.68
C PHE A 16 -4.79 13.56 -4.83
N PHE A 17 -3.49 13.63 -4.57
CA PHE A 17 -2.46 13.22 -5.53
C PHE A 17 -1.52 12.23 -4.84
N LEU A 18 -1.43 11.02 -5.36
CA LEU A 18 -0.65 9.94 -4.77
C LEU A 18 -0.10 8.98 -5.83
N SER A 19 0.86 8.17 -5.41
CA SER A 19 1.18 6.91 -6.11
C SER A 19 0.46 5.77 -5.42
N ASP A 20 -0.07 4.83 -6.18
CA ASP A 20 -0.84 3.69 -5.66
C ASP A 20 0.05 2.63 -4.97
N ASN A 21 1.32 2.58 -5.33
CA ASN A 21 2.35 1.71 -4.77
C ASN A 21 3.74 2.29 -5.01
N GLY A 22 4.75 1.67 -4.44
CA GLY A 22 6.14 1.97 -4.77
C GLY A 22 6.48 1.68 -6.24
N ALA A 23 7.65 2.13 -6.68
CA ALA A 23 8.10 1.99 -8.07
C ALA A 23 8.12 0.52 -8.52
N CYS A 24 7.76 0.28 -9.77
CA CYS A 24 7.60 -1.06 -10.34
C CYS A 24 8.92 -1.61 -10.87
N ALA A 25 9.36 -2.73 -10.30
CA ALA A 25 10.56 -3.46 -10.75
C ALA A 25 10.26 -4.61 -11.71
N GLU A 26 9.00 -4.80 -12.09
CA GLU A 26 8.57 -5.90 -12.95
C GLU A 26 9.20 -5.82 -14.33
N GLY A 27 9.58 -6.98 -14.86
CA GLY A 27 10.12 -7.15 -16.20
C GLY A 27 11.54 -7.67 -16.23
N PRO A 28 12.02 -8.07 -17.40
CA PRO A 28 13.39 -8.56 -17.57
C PRO A 28 14.41 -7.42 -17.45
N GLY A 29 15.48 -7.67 -16.71
CA GLY A 29 16.64 -6.78 -16.64
C GLY A 29 16.62 -5.75 -15.53
N ASN A 30 17.72 -5.01 -15.44
CA ASN A 30 18.01 -4.06 -14.36
C ASN A 30 17.97 -2.58 -14.80
N GLY A 31 17.39 -2.27 -15.93
CA GLY A 31 17.38 -0.93 -16.49
C GLY A 31 16.11 -0.57 -17.22
N LEU A 32 16.06 0.67 -17.70
CA LEU A 32 15.01 1.10 -18.61
C LEU A 32 15.00 0.15 -19.83
N GLY A 33 13.92 -0.56 -19.97
CA GLY A 33 13.70 -1.46 -21.10
C GLY A 33 12.37 -1.16 -21.73
N ASN A 34 12.35 -1.02 -23.05
CA ASN A 34 11.11 -1.07 -23.78
C ASN A 34 10.59 -2.51 -23.68
N ASN A 35 9.50 -2.71 -23.00
CA ASN A 35 8.87 -4.01 -23.01
C ASN A 35 7.86 -4.06 -24.12
N VAL A 36 8.04 -5.04 -24.94
CA VAL A 36 7.14 -5.36 -26.04
C VAL A 36 5.77 -5.77 -25.47
N ALA A 37 4.88 -4.82 -25.21
CA ALA A 37 3.48 -5.13 -25.42
C ALA A 37 3.38 -5.66 -26.85
N ARG A 38 2.57 -6.66 -27.12
CA ARG A 38 2.52 -7.41 -28.39
C ARG A 38 2.59 -6.56 -29.68
N ASN A 39 2.46 -5.24 -29.59
CA ASN A 39 2.45 -4.29 -30.70
C ASN A 39 3.30 -3.03 -30.46
N ALA A 40 4.17 -2.99 -29.43
CA ALA A 40 5.05 -1.84 -29.22
C ALA A 40 6.29 -1.93 -30.07
N ASP A 41 6.68 -0.86 -30.73
CA ASP A 41 7.96 -0.77 -31.42
C ASP A 41 9.10 -0.65 -30.38
N PRO A 42 10.01 -1.64 -30.27
CA PRO A 42 11.14 -1.56 -29.36
C PRO A 42 12.06 -0.36 -29.62
N ALA A 43 12.03 0.20 -30.81
CA ALA A 43 12.78 1.37 -31.22
C ALA A 43 11.97 2.69 -31.15
N GLY A 44 10.70 2.60 -30.77
CA GLY A 44 9.81 3.77 -30.64
C GLY A 44 10.30 4.75 -29.58
N PRO A 45 10.01 6.05 -29.73
CA PRO A 45 10.39 7.07 -28.74
C PRO A 45 9.77 6.77 -27.39
N ILE A 46 10.57 6.78 -26.33
CA ILE A 46 10.09 6.61 -24.94
C ILE A 46 9.01 7.66 -24.63
N GLY A 47 7.87 7.19 -24.12
CA GLY A 47 6.72 8.06 -23.79
C GLY A 47 5.73 8.27 -24.95
N SER A 48 5.99 7.71 -26.14
CA SER A 48 4.99 7.71 -27.24
C SER A 48 3.89 6.67 -26.99
N SER A 49 2.80 6.77 -27.75
CA SER A 49 1.71 5.77 -27.72
C SER A 49 2.15 4.36 -28.12
N GLU A 50 3.28 4.24 -28.79
CA GLU A 50 3.85 2.97 -29.26
C GLU A 50 4.92 2.42 -28.31
N SER A 51 5.23 3.15 -27.20
CA SER A 51 6.22 2.73 -26.21
C SER A 51 5.57 2.18 -24.95
N PHE A 52 6.16 1.12 -24.40
CA PHE A 52 5.84 0.62 -23.08
C PHE A 52 7.14 0.50 -22.29
N VAL A 53 7.39 1.45 -21.38
CA VAL A 53 8.64 1.55 -20.63
C VAL A 53 8.51 0.92 -19.27
N ARG A 54 9.48 0.12 -18.87
CA ARG A 54 9.63 -0.41 -17.51
C ARG A 54 10.88 0.14 -16.85
N CYS A 55 10.79 0.44 -15.57
CA CYS A 55 11.92 0.95 -14.80
C CYS A 55 13.01 -0.10 -14.55
N GLY A 56 12.59 -1.36 -14.31
CA GLY A 56 13.51 -2.42 -13.86
C GLY A 56 13.98 -2.18 -12.41
N ARG A 57 14.68 -3.18 -11.84
CA ARG A 57 15.02 -3.20 -10.40
C ARG A 57 15.88 -2.02 -9.96
N GLY A 58 16.88 -1.65 -10.74
CA GLY A 58 17.80 -0.58 -10.37
C GLY A 58 17.09 0.76 -10.21
N TRP A 59 16.27 1.12 -11.18
CA TRP A 59 15.51 2.36 -11.12
C TRP A 59 14.37 2.31 -10.10
N ALA A 60 13.69 1.18 -9.93
CA ALA A 60 12.68 1.03 -8.89
C ALA A 60 13.28 1.24 -7.49
N THR A 61 14.46 0.66 -7.23
CA THR A 61 15.19 0.88 -5.98
C THR A 61 15.58 2.35 -5.81
N ALA A 62 16.09 2.99 -6.86
CA ALA A 62 16.49 4.40 -6.78
C ALA A 62 15.30 5.32 -6.51
N GLN A 63 14.15 5.08 -7.13
CA GLN A 63 12.93 5.87 -6.97
C GLN A 63 12.32 5.72 -5.56
N ASN A 64 12.52 4.58 -4.91
CA ASN A 64 11.97 4.33 -3.57
C ASN A 64 12.96 4.70 -2.44
N THR A 65 14.18 5.10 -2.77
CA THR A 65 15.18 5.51 -1.75
C THR A 65 14.62 6.60 -0.83
N PRO A 66 14.76 6.48 0.50
CA PRO A 66 15.61 5.51 1.23
C PRO A 66 14.91 4.21 1.63
N PHE A 67 13.69 3.98 1.21
CA PHE A 67 12.89 2.83 1.62
C PHE A 67 13.34 1.55 0.92
N ARG A 68 13.18 0.45 1.63
CA ARG A 68 13.61 -0.87 1.20
C ARG A 68 12.60 -1.50 0.24
N LEU A 69 13.09 -2.17 -0.82
CA LEU A 69 12.31 -2.87 -1.82
C LEU A 69 11.44 -1.92 -2.70
N TYR A 70 10.37 -2.44 -3.31
CA TYR A 70 9.58 -1.76 -4.33
C TYR A 70 8.20 -2.44 -4.47
N LYS A 71 7.35 -1.99 -5.37
CA LYS A 71 6.05 -2.60 -5.69
C LYS A 71 6.12 -4.13 -5.64
N HIS A 72 5.10 -4.77 -5.13
CA HIS A 72 4.95 -6.18 -4.81
C HIS A 72 5.23 -6.53 -3.34
N TRP A 73 6.16 -5.82 -2.68
CA TRP A 73 6.51 -6.07 -1.29
C TRP A 73 5.75 -5.18 -0.33
N ASN A 74 5.44 -5.71 0.87
CA ASN A 74 4.80 -4.92 1.93
C ASN A 74 5.83 -4.19 2.83
N HIS A 75 7.10 -4.19 2.42
CA HIS A 75 8.11 -3.29 2.98
C HIS A 75 7.85 -1.85 2.53
N GLU A 76 8.42 -0.88 3.26
CA GLU A 76 8.13 0.53 3.01
C GLU A 76 8.34 0.96 1.55
N GLY A 77 9.36 0.46 0.86
CA GLY A 77 9.57 0.77 -0.55
C GLY A 77 8.46 0.30 -1.49
N GLY A 78 7.61 -0.62 -1.05
CA GLY A 78 6.44 -1.06 -1.81
C GLY A 78 5.14 -0.36 -1.45
N ILE A 79 5.02 0.14 -0.22
CA ILE A 79 3.75 0.67 0.32
C ILE A 79 3.80 2.13 0.77
N ASN A 80 4.97 2.65 1.15
CA ASN A 80 5.12 4.05 1.57
C ASN A 80 5.36 4.94 0.35
N THR A 81 4.31 5.61 -0.09
CA THR A 81 4.30 6.40 -1.32
C THR A 81 3.99 7.85 -1.03
N PRO A 82 4.43 8.79 -1.91
CA PRO A 82 4.05 10.19 -1.79
C PRO A 82 2.53 10.35 -1.82
N PHE A 83 2.01 11.13 -0.87
CA PHE A 83 0.61 11.50 -0.81
C PHE A 83 0.48 12.99 -0.52
N ILE A 84 -0.17 13.72 -1.42
CA ILE A 84 -0.40 15.16 -1.31
C ILE A 84 -1.89 15.40 -1.28
N VAL A 85 -2.33 16.24 -0.36
CA VAL A 85 -3.72 16.70 -0.28
C VAL A 85 -3.72 18.22 -0.42
N HIS A 86 -4.57 18.71 -1.32
CA HIS A 86 -4.84 20.13 -1.48
C HIS A 86 -6.32 20.39 -1.20
N TRP A 87 -6.61 21.23 -0.22
CA TRP A 87 -7.95 21.69 0.13
C TRP A 87 -7.86 22.96 0.98
N PRO A 88 -7.78 24.15 0.36
CA PRO A 88 -7.59 25.42 1.08
C PRO A 88 -8.60 25.66 2.18
N ASN A 89 -9.88 25.34 1.96
CA ASN A 89 -10.92 25.57 2.96
C ASN A 89 -10.93 24.57 4.12
N GLY A 90 -10.17 23.48 4.05
CA GLY A 90 -10.25 22.41 5.05
C GLY A 90 -8.94 22.02 5.70
N ILE A 91 -7.78 22.46 5.17
CA ILE A 91 -6.46 22.14 5.72
C ILE A 91 -5.93 23.32 6.51
N GLU A 92 -5.65 23.11 7.77
CA GLU A 92 -4.91 24.05 8.61
C GLU A 92 -3.41 23.88 8.36
N ASP A 93 -2.64 24.98 8.41
CA ASP A 93 -1.19 25.01 8.15
C ASP A 93 -0.80 24.37 6.81
N PRO A 94 -1.20 24.93 5.65
CA PRO A 94 -0.82 24.39 4.34
C PRO A 94 0.69 24.43 4.11
N GLY A 95 1.21 23.51 3.29
CA GLY A 95 2.62 23.41 2.98
C GLY A 95 3.46 22.68 4.04
N THR A 96 2.84 22.03 5.01
CA THR A 96 3.51 21.24 6.03
C THR A 96 3.39 19.74 5.78
N ILE A 97 4.35 18.98 6.31
CA ILE A 97 4.34 17.52 6.26
C ILE A 97 3.55 16.99 7.46
N ARG A 98 2.69 16.01 7.22
CA ARG A 98 1.97 15.25 8.24
C ARG A 98 2.63 13.88 8.39
N HIS A 99 2.77 13.42 9.64
CA HIS A 99 3.44 12.15 9.94
C HIS A 99 2.47 11.06 10.40
N GLN A 100 1.19 11.35 10.45
CA GLN A 100 0.16 10.36 10.76
C GLN A 100 0.12 9.30 9.65
N PRO A 101 0.22 8.00 9.97
CA PRO A 101 0.13 6.95 8.97
C PRO A 101 -1.25 6.92 8.32
N GLY A 102 -1.31 7.33 7.06
CA GLY A 102 -2.50 7.19 6.21
C GLY A 102 -2.45 5.90 5.39
N HIS A 103 -3.60 5.49 4.88
CA HIS A 103 -3.75 4.37 3.97
C HIS A 103 -4.74 4.71 2.85
N ILE A 104 -4.64 4.05 1.69
CA ILE A 104 -5.52 4.34 0.55
C ILE A 104 -7.01 4.13 0.87
N ILE A 105 -7.32 3.21 1.80
CA ILE A 105 -8.71 2.97 2.25
C ILE A 105 -9.31 4.20 2.97
N ASP A 106 -8.49 5.09 3.47
CA ASP A 106 -8.90 6.29 4.21
C ASP A 106 -9.50 7.35 3.29
N MET A 107 -9.19 7.31 2.01
CA MET A 107 -9.74 8.25 1.04
C MET A 107 -11.25 8.12 0.96
N MET A 108 -11.79 6.90 0.90
CA MET A 108 -13.24 6.67 0.90
C MET A 108 -13.88 7.15 2.20
N ALA A 109 -13.31 6.80 3.36
CA ALA A 109 -13.81 7.23 4.66
C ALA A 109 -13.82 8.77 4.77
N THR A 110 -12.77 9.43 4.28
CA THR A 110 -12.68 10.89 4.24
C THR A 110 -13.77 11.50 3.33
N CYS A 111 -13.96 10.95 2.14
CA CYS A 111 -15.00 11.42 1.22
C CYS A 111 -16.41 11.27 1.82
N VAL A 112 -16.68 10.15 2.48
CA VAL A 112 -17.96 9.90 3.16
C VAL A 112 -18.20 10.94 4.25
N GLU A 113 -17.22 11.19 5.11
CA GLU A 113 -17.35 12.19 6.18
C GLU A 113 -17.54 13.60 5.65
N VAL A 114 -16.71 14.03 4.70
CA VAL A 114 -16.78 15.39 4.12
C VAL A 114 -18.10 15.64 3.40
N SER A 115 -18.63 14.63 2.71
CA SER A 115 -19.92 14.77 2.00
C SER A 115 -21.14 14.67 2.91
N GLY A 116 -20.98 14.27 4.19
CA GLY A 116 -22.08 13.96 5.10
C GLY A 116 -22.86 12.72 4.69
N ALA A 117 -22.33 11.90 3.79
CA ALA A 117 -22.95 10.65 3.36
C ALA A 117 -22.83 9.58 4.46
N THR A 118 -23.65 8.54 4.35
CA THR A 118 -23.53 7.33 5.17
C THR A 118 -23.03 6.19 4.32
N TYR A 119 -21.97 5.51 4.77
CA TYR A 119 -21.49 4.31 4.10
C TYR A 119 -22.57 3.22 4.21
N PRO A 120 -23.03 2.62 3.10
CA PRO A 120 -24.16 1.72 3.13
C PRO A 120 -23.79 0.38 3.73
N ALA A 121 -24.71 -0.20 4.53
CA ALA A 121 -24.57 -1.56 5.06
C ALA A 121 -25.01 -2.64 4.05
N SER A 122 -25.80 -2.27 3.03
CA SER A 122 -26.27 -3.19 1.99
C SER A 122 -26.50 -2.46 0.67
N HIS A 123 -26.41 -3.18 -0.44
CA HIS A 123 -26.75 -2.71 -1.78
C HIS A 123 -27.49 -3.82 -2.54
N GLU A 124 -28.65 -3.48 -3.12
CA GLU A 124 -29.51 -4.42 -3.87
C GLU A 124 -29.80 -5.72 -3.14
N GLY A 125 -29.99 -5.66 -1.81
CA GLY A 125 -30.29 -6.82 -0.96
C GLY A 125 -29.05 -7.66 -0.53
N HIS A 126 -27.85 -7.26 -0.92
CA HIS A 126 -26.59 -7.88 -0.50
C HIS A 126 -25.92 -7.06 0.60
N GLU A 127 -25.39 -7.74 1.63
CA GLU A 127 -24.56 -7.10 2.65
C GLU A 127 -23.26 -6.61 2.05
N ILE A 128 -22.82 -5.42 2.45
CA ILE A 128 -21.54 -4.81 2.06
C ILE A 128 -20.56 -4.93 3.22
N MET A 129 -19.31 -5.26 2.94
CA MET A 129 -18.27 -5.23 3.95
C MET A 129 -18.12 -3.82 4.52
N PRO A 130 -18.00 -3.66 5.85
CA PRO A 130 -17.73 -2.37 6.45
C PRO A 130 -16.46 -1.72 5.89
N SER A 131 -16.43 -0.38 5.85
CA SER A 131 -15.21 0.34 5.51
C SER A 131 -14.21 0.22 6.66
N GLU A 132 -12.99 -0.23 6.37
CA GLU A 132 -11.90 -0.30 7.34
C GLU A 132 -11.11 1.02 7.44
N GLY A 133 -11.32 1.93 6.50
CA GLY A 133 -10.67 3.24 6.48
C GLY A 133 -11.14 4.15 7.60
N VAL A 134 -10.26 5.01 8.07
CA VAL A 134 -10.58 6.13 8.97
C VAL A 134 -10.46 7.44 8.21
N SER A 135 -11.26 8.44 8.59
CA SER A 135 -11.16 9.74 7.94
C SER A 135 -9.83 10.43 8.21
N LEU A 136 -9.27 11.07 7.19
CA LEU A 136 -8.04 11.88 7.29
C LEU A 136 -8.30 13.31 7.80
N LEU A 137 -9.54 13.71 8.04
CA LEU A 137 -9.88 15.08 8.51
C LEU A 137 -9.11 15.48 9.76
N PRO A 138 -8.91 14.62 10.79
CA PRO A 138 -8.07 14.98 11.92
C PRO A 138 -6.64 15.33 11.52
N ALA A 139 -6.04 14.57 10.59
CA ALA A 139 -4.68 14.84 10.11
C ALA A 139 -4.56 16.16 9.33
N PHE A 140 -5.63 16.63 8.68
CA PHE A 140 -5.66 17.95 8.03
C PHE A 140 -5.52 19.11 9.01
N LYS A 141 -5.84 18.86 10.30
CA LYS A 141 -5.64 19.77 11.42
C LYS A 141 -4.44 19.38 12.30
N ASN A 142 -3.58 18.51 11.79
CA ASN A 142 -2.42 17.96 12.50
C ASN A 142 -2.76 17.19 13.79
N ASN A 143 -3.97 16.66 13.89
CA ASN A 143 -4.41 15.80 15.00
C ASN A 143 -4.09 14.33 14.70
N PRO A 144 -3.94 13.47 15.72
CA PRO A 144 -3.82 12.03 15.54
C PRO A 144 -5.01 11.43 14.79
N LEU A 145 -4.78 10.34 14.07
CA LEU A 145 -5.83 9.48 13.55
C LEU A 145 -6.19 8.42 14.59
N GLU A 146 -7.47 8.16 14.76
CA GLU A 146 -7.97 7.12 15.67
C GLU A 146 -7.85 5.73 15.00
N ARG A 147 -6.61 5.29 14.82
CA ARG A 147 -6.29 3.98 14.30
C ARG A 147 -5.00 3.46 14.89
N ASP A 148 -5.08 2.27 15.50
CA ASP A 148 -3.93 1.60 16.09
C ASP A 148 -3.29 0.59 15.13
N THR A 149 -4.06 0.01 14.21
CA THR A 149 -3.62 -1.12 13.40
C THR A 149 -3.86 -0.88 11.91
N LEU A 150 -2.87 -1.24 11.10
CA LEU A 150 -2.94 -1.36 9.65
C LEU A 150 -2.42 -2.72 9.23
N CYS A 151 -3.15 -3.40 8.34
CA CYS A 151 -2.75 -4.69 7.80
C CYS A 151 -2.66 -4.64 6.29
N TRP A 152 -1.75 -5.42 5.73
CA TRP A 152 -1.54 -5.58 4.29
C TRP A 152 -1.35 -7.04 3.93
N GLU A 153 -1.84 -7.38 2.77
CA GLU A 153 -1.55 -8.62 2.08
C GLU A 153 -1.40 -8.34 0.58
N HIS A 154 -0.38 -8.89 -0.04
CA HIS A 154 -0.19 -8.85 -1.48
C HIS A 154 0.61 -10.06 -1.96
N GLU A 155 -0.02 -10.93 -2.75
CA GLU A 155 0.59 -12.15 -3.30
C GLU A 155 1.35 -13.00 -2.24
N GLY A 156 0.78 -13.12 -1.05
CA GLY A 156 1.38 -13.85 0.07
C GLY A 156 2.35 -13.05 0.93
N ASN A 157 2.77 -11.87 0.50
CA ASN A 157 3.50 -10.95 1.36
C ASN A 157 2.55 -10.35 2.38
N ARG A 158 2.98 -10.25 3.63
CA ARG A 158 2.14 -9.88 4.76
C ARG A 158 2.78 -8.76 5.54
N ALA A 159 1.99 -7.82 6.03
CA ALA A 159 2.46 -6.86 7.01
C ALA A 159 1.33 -6.46 7.97
N VAL A 160 1.72 -6.11 9.18
CA VAL A 160 0.87 -5.45 10.16
C VAL A 160 1.67 -4.36 10.86
N ARG A 161 1.08 -3.19 10.98
CA ARG A 161 1.60 -2.08 11.79
C ARG A 161 0.67 -1.85 12.96
N ILE A 162 1.24 -1.82 14.17
CA ILE A 162 0.53 -1.50 15.41
C ILE A 162 1.31 -0.37 16.08
N GLY A 163 0.75 0.83 16.05
CA GLY A 163 1.44 2.04 16.50
C GLY A 163 2.78 2.24 15.78
N ASP A 164 3.87 2.26 16.54
CA ASP A 164 5.22 2.43 16.01
C ASP A 164 5.89 1.13 15.54
N TRP A 165 5.27 -0.01 15.72
CA TRP A 165 5.84 -1.29 15.33
C TRP A 165 5.25 -1.81 14.03
N LYS A 166 6.12 -2.32 13.16
CA LYS A 166 5.73 -2.99 11.92
C LYS A 166 6.35 -4.38 11.88
N LEU A 167 5.50 -5.36 11.66
CA LEU A 167 5.89 -6.74 11.39
C LEU A 167 5.60 -7.03 9.92
N VAL A 168 6.60 -7.50 9.19
CA VAL A 168 6.48 -7.77 7.75
C VAL A 168 7.07 -9.12 7.40
N SER A 169 6.47 -9.81 6.44
CA SER A 169 6.92 -11.12 5.96
C SER A 169 6.97 -11.13 4.45
N ARG A 170 8.05 -11.69 3.91
CA ARG A 170 8.18 -11.98 2.48
C ARG A 170 7.83 -13.43 2.20
N THR A 171 7.02 -13.67 1.20
CA THR A 171 6.86 -15.01 0.65
C THR A 171 8.04 -15.29 -0.29
N VAL A 172 8.94 -16.15 0.15
CA VAL A 172 10.16 -16.48 -0.63
C VAL A 172 9.83 -17.36 -1.84
N LYS A 173 8.83 -18.19 -1.70
CA LYS A 173 8.27 -18.96 -2.81
C LYS A 173 6.94 -18.31 -3.18
N ARG A 174 6.88 -17.70 -4.31
CA ARG A 174 5.81 -16.86 -4.87
C ARG A 174 4.38 -17.45 -4.78
N ARG A 175 4.18 -18.63 -4.17
CA ARG A 175 2.97 -19.42 -4.32
C ARG A 175 2.66 -20.41 -3.18
N VAL A 176 3.31 -20.32 -2.03
CA VAL A 176 3.00 -21.25 -0.93
C VAL A 176 2.71 -20.46 0.34
N PHE A 177 1.44 -20.42 0.70
CA PHE A 177 1.04 -20.19 2.09
C PHE A 177 1.36 -21.48 2.85
N ASP A 178 2.61 -21.63 3.25
CA ASP A 178 2.97 -22.59 4.24
C ASP A 178 2.83 -21.90 5.60
N GLU A 179 1.95 -22.40 6.44
CA GLU A 179 1.85 -21.97 7.84
C GLU A 179 3.16 -22.15 8.58
N HIS A 180 4.07 -22.99 8.06
CA HIS A 180 5.43 -23.20 8.55
C HIS A 180 6.45 -22.19 7.97
N ASP A 181 6.11 -21.40 6.96
CA ASP A 181 6.97 -20.30 6.44
C ASP A 181 6.98 -19.08 7.39
N LEU A 182 6.58 -19.33 8.63
CA LEU A 182 6.47 -18.37 9.74
C LEU A 182 7.82 -17.83 10.21
N ASP A 183 8.92 -18.41 9.76
CA ASP A 183 10.28 -18.05 10.20
C ASP A 183 10.88 -16.84 9.50
N GLN A 184 10.13 -16.20 8.56
CA GLN A 184 10.64 -15.07 7.77
C GLN A 184 9.98 -13.73 8.13
N TRP A 185 9.45 -13.61 9.32
CA TRP A 185 8.95 -12.35 9.80
C TRP A 185 10.09 -11.45 10.27
N GLU A 186 10.04 -10.20 9.85
CA GLU A 186 10.95 -9.13 10.20
C GLU A 186 10.18 -8.09 11.02
N LEU A 187 10.73 -7.67 12.17
CA LEU A 187 10.10 -6.69 13.06
C LEU A 187 10.90 -5.39 13.07
N TYR A 188 10.23 -4.27 12.92
CA TYR A 188 10.84 -2.95 12.86
C TYR A 188 10.13 -1.95 13.77
N HIS A 189 10.89 -0.99 14.31
CA HIS A 189 10.36 0.14 15.07
C HIS A 189 10.38 1.38 14.17
N MET A 190 9.25 1.73 13.59
CA MET A 190 9.14 2.67 12.47
C MET A 190 9.55 4.11 12.79
N THR A 191 9.46 4.52 14.05
CA THR A 191 9.91 5.87 14.48
C THR A 191 11.44 5.99 14.44
N THR A 192 12.16 4.92 14.75
CA THR A 192 13.64 4.92 14.81
C THR A 192 14.31 4.27 13.60
N ASP A 193 13.59 3.41 12.88
CA ASP A 193 14.06 2.71 11.68
C ASP A 193 12.97 2.67 10.59
N PRO A 194 12.59 3.82 10.03
CA PRO A 194 11.57 3.88 8.97
C PRO A 194 12.03 3.24 7.66
N THR A 195 13.30 2.85 7.55
CA THR A 195 13.90 2.24 6.36
C THR A 195 14.06 0.73 6.46
N GLU A 196 13.61 0.13 7.57
CA GLU A 196 13.57 -1.32 7.78
C GLU A 196 14.95 -2.00 7.64
N THR A 197 15.97 -1.44 8.29
CA THR A 197 17.35 -1.90 8.20
C THR A 197 17.79 -2.78 9.37
N HIS A 198 17.13 -2.71 10.53
CA HIS A 198 17.48 -3.41 11.75
C HIS A 198 16.33 -4.31 12.21
N ASN A 199 16.38 -5.57 11.79
CA ASN A 199 15.35 -6.54 12.17
C ASN A 199 15.47 -6.89 13.67
N LEU A 200 14.42 -6.58 14.42
CA LEU A 200 14.31 -6.79 15.87
C LEU A 200 13.54 -8.05 16.25
N ALA A 201 13.14 -8.90 15.31
CA ALA A 201 12.27 -10.05 15.56
C ALA A 201 12.83 -11.02 16.62
N THR A 202 14.13 -11.28 16.61
CA THR A 202 14.79 -12.16 17.60
C THR A 202 14.89 -11.53 19.00
N GLN A 203 14.84 -10.20 19.09
CA GLN A 203 14.91 -9.47 20.35
C GLN A 203 13.54 -9.37 21.04
N TYR A 204 12.45 -9.39 20.25
CA TYR A 204 11.07 -9.22 20.74
C TYR A 204 10.13 -10.34 20.25
N PRO A 205 10.42 -11.63 20.59
CA PRO A 205 9.65 -12.76 20.06
C PRO A 205 8.17 -12.75 20.45
N GLU A 206 7.85 -12.28 21.66
CA GLU A 206 6.44 -12.18 22.10
C GLU A 206 5.67 -11.13 21.30
N ARG A 207 6.29 -9.99 20.97
CA ARG A 207 5.67 -8.97 20.09
C ARG A 207 5.45 -9.52 18.69
N VAL A 208 6.41 -10.26 18.14
CA VAL A 208 6.23 -10.95 16.84
C VAL A 208 5.01 -11.86 16.89
N LYS A 209 4.86 -12.65 17.95
CA LYS A 209 3.73 -13.56 18.13
C LYS A 209 2.40 -12.81 18.19
N GLU A 210 2.31 -11.77 19.02
CA GLU A 210 1.11 -10.94 19.15
C GLU A 210 0.70 -10.30 17.81
N MET A 211 1.65 -9.67 17.12
CA MET A 211 1.39 -9.00 15.85
C MET A 211 1.01 -10.00 14.75
N LYS A 212 1.62 -11.19 14.72
CA LYS A 212 1.19 -12.28 13.82
C LYS A 212 -0.27 -12.66 14.07
N MET A 213 -0.66 -12.85 15.32
CA MET A 213 -2.05 -13.19 15.67
C MET A 213 -3.01 -12.10 15.18
N THR A 214 -2.67 -10.83 15.37
CA THR A 214 -3.46 -9.70 14.88
C THR A 214 -3.63 -9.75 13.34
N TRP A 215 -2.54 -10.02 12.61
CA TRP A 215 -2.62 -10.13 11.15
C TRP A 215 -3.52 -11.30 10.72
N PHE A 216 -3.38 -12.49 11.35
CA PHE A 216 -4.19 -13.65 10.99
C PHE A 216 -5.66 -13.44 11.30
N GLN A 217 -5.99 -12.84 12.44
CA GLN A 217 -7.37 -12.50 12.79
C GLN A 217 -7.99 -11.56 11.75
N TRP A 218 -7.30 -10.48 11.40
CA TRP A 218 -7.73 -9.57 10.34
C TRP A 218 -7.93 -10.29 9.00
N ALA A 219 -6.98 -11.15 8.62
CA ALA A 219 -7.04 -11.88 7.35
C ALA A 219 -8.22 -12.87 7.25
N GLU A 220 -8.64 -13.44 8.37
CA GLU A 220 -9.87 -14.26 8.46
C GLU A 220 -11.12 -13.39 8.36
N GLU A 221 -11.18 -12.29 9.10
CA GLU A 221 -12.34 -11.38 9.15
C GLU A 221 -12.65 -10.78 7.77
N ILE A 222 -11.63 -10.34 7.03
CA ILE A 222 -11.80 -9.75 5.70
C ILE A 222 -11.73 -10.78 4.56
N LYS A 223 -11.67 -12.08 4.88
CA LYS A 223 -11.66 -13.19 3.92
C LYS A 223 -10.45 -13.19 2.97
N VAL A 224 -9.30 -12.73 3.42
CA VAL A 224 -8.00 -12.96 2.75
C VAL A 224 -7.64 -14.44 2.84
N LEU A 225 -8.02 -15.09 3.94
CA LEU A 225 -7.84 -16.52 4.12
C LEU A 225 -9.17 -17.28 3.95
N PRO A 226 -9.17 -18.52 3.42
CA PRO A 226 -8.01 -19.19 2.81
C PRO A 226 -7.57 -18.46 1.52
N TRP A 227 -6.28 -18.43 1.27
CA TRP A 227 -5.74 -17.85 0.04
C TRP A 227 -6.32 -18.57 -1.18
N PRO A 228 -6.73 -17.85 -2.24
CA PRO A 228 -7.44 -18.44 -3.39
C PRO A 228 -6.59 -19.42 -4.20
N TRP A 229 -5.29 -19.43 -4.00
CA TRP A 229 -4.36 -20.35 -4.65
C TRP A 229 -4.08 -21.52 -3.71
N SER A 230 -4.95 -22.52 -3.68
CA SER A 230 -4.66 -23.76 -2.97
C SER A 230 -3.41 -24.42 -3.59
N GLN A 231 -2.68 -25.23 -2.82
CA GLN A 231 -1.54 -25.99 -3.35
C GLN A 231 -1.94 -26.86 -4.56
N THR A 232 -3.20 -27.31 -4.63
CA THR A 232 -3.76 -28.06 -5.74
C THR A 232 -3.97 -27.25 -7.01
N ASP A 233 -4.33 -25.97 -6.89
CA ASP A 233 -4.51 -25.09 -8.05
C ASP A 233 -3.16 -24.68 -8.66
N PHE A 234 -2.14 -24.60 -7.80
CA PHE A 234 -0.78 -24.29 -8.21
C PHE A 234 -0.12 -25.43 -9.01
N VAL A 235 -0.25 -26.66 -8.53
CA VAL A 235 0.26 -27.86 -9.24
C VAL A 235 -0.40 -28.01 -10.61
N ARG A 236 -1.68 -27.64 -10.75
CA ARG A 236 -2.37 -27.65 -12.04
C ARG A 236 -1.82 -26.63 -13.03
N SER A 237 -1.51 -25.41 -12.59
CA SER A 237 -1.04 -24.34 -13.48
C SER A 237 0.42 -24.50 -13.95
N GLU A 238 1.20 -25.37 -13.31
CA GLU A 238 2.57 -25.72 -13.76
C GLU A 238 2.61 -27.00 -14.63
N LEU A 239 1.48 -27.70 -14.73
CA LEU A 239 1.36 -28.91 -15.55
C LEU A 239 0.60 -28.65 -16.86
N GLU A 240 0.07 -27.45 -17.09
CA GLU A 240 -0.50 -26.94 -18.32
C GLU A 240 0.47 -25.93 -19.01
#